data_8f3e5ac7abca23f7d57fd80fedcabeec
#
_entry.id   8f3e5ac7abca23f7d57fd80fedcabeec
#
_cell.length_a   1.000
_cell.length_b   1.000
_cell.length_c   1.000
_cell.angle_alpha   90.00
_cell.angle_beta   90.00
_cell.angle_gamma   90.00
#
_symmetry.space_group_name_H-M   'P 1'
#
loop_
_entity.id
_entity.type
_entity.pdbx_description
1 polymer ?
#
loop_
_entity_poly.entity_id
_entity_poly.type
_entity_poly.pdbx_seq_one_letter_code
_entity_poly.pdbx_strand_id
1 'polypeptide(L)'
;MGQNRMEFGIDLGTTNSSICRIVNGKPVIQKIEVTDDTMPSCVSFNKKKNIVVGAAAYRNMQSERKRATLTWNTASANSFVEFKRTMGTDTTYHSSNMDADYMSEDLSAEVLKRLKSYVGDGTAVNEAVVTVPAKFTVNQKTATMKAAELAGITHCELIQEPIAAAIAYGFNAESKDGYWLVFDFGGGTFDAALIRSDEGVIQVFDTEGDNYLGGKNMDYAIVDTLLVPYLQKEYALDATIADERKHQVLREAMKPFAEEIKNSVSFNDKIDILSNLGELGSDEDGEEMELDLTLSRNEVFACMAPLAQKAIDICLALLERNNLSGKDLHSILLVGGPTYSPLIREMLKERLGAMVDTSINPMTAVSVGAALYASTIKSETGDVEKQKEESLRLDMEYESTSVEDSEWIAVKCGQLANEWNIKVQFIKEDGSWESESIEVDTIGNVVEVQLNNGANVFRVKASDMKGNPISVQPNSISIMQGAK
;
A
#
# COMPACT_ATOMS: atom_id res chain seq x y z
N MET A 1 32.59 -6.52 -13.31
CA MET A 1 31.94 -5.24 -12.93
C MET A 1 30.46 -5.46 -13.23
N GLY A 2 29.65 -5.63 -12.19
CA GLY A 2 28.20 -5.83 -12.37
C GLY A 2 27.59 -4.58 -12.97
N GLN A 3 26.78 -4.74 -14.04
CA GLN A 3 25.98 -3.65 -14.56
C GLN A 3 24.99 -3.23 -13.47
N ASN A 4 24.93 -1.94 -13.13
CA ASN A 4 23.87 -1.42 -12.24
C ASN A 4 22.50 -1.73 -12.86
N ARG A 5 21.61 -2.29 -12.07
CA ARG A 5 20.25 -2.68 -12.46
C ARG A 5 19.26 -1.91 -11.60
N MET A 6 18.04 -1.72 -12.10
CA MET A 6 16.95 -1.20 -11.28
C MET A 6 16.65 -2.19 -10.14
N GLU A 7 16.30 -1.65 -8.97
CA GLU A 7 16.12 -2.48 -7.76
C GLU A 7 14.67 -2.52 -7.27
N PHE A 8 13.84 -1.57 -7.66
CA PHE A 8 12.52 -1.37 -7.06
C PHE A 8 11.38 -1.79 -7.98
N GLY A 9 10.46 -2.55 -7.42
CA GLY A 9 9.16 -2.86 -8.02
C GLY A 9 8.04 -2.37 -7.11
N ILE A 10 7.07 -1.67 -7.68
CA ILE A 10 5.95 -1.09 -6.96
C ILE A 10 4.65 -1.62 -7.55
N ASP A 11 3.83 -2.22 -6.70
CA ASP A 11 2.42 -2.46 -6.99
C ASP A 11 1.62 -1.24 -6.55
N LEU A 12 1.16 -0.45 -7.52
CA LEU A 12 0.24 0.66 -7.29
C LEU A 12 -1.20 0.14 -7.43
N GLY A 13 -1.72 -0.50 -6.39
CA GLY A 13 -3.03 -1.15 -6.41
C GLY A 13 -4.20 -0.19 -6.20
N THR A 14 -5.40 -0.59 -6.64
CA THR A 14 -6.64 0.17 -6.44
C THR A 14 -7.00 0.30 -4.95
N THR A 15 -6.74 -0.75 -4.17
CA THR A 15 -7.10 -0.82 -2.75
C THR A 15 -5.88 -0.79 -1.85
N ASN A 16 -4.86 -1.58 -2.17
CA ASN A 16 -3.60 -1.67 -1.43
C ASN A 16 -2.44 -1.54 -2.40
N SER A 17 -1.35 -0.97 -1.92
CA SER A 17 -0.10 -0.82 -2.66
C SER A 17 1.07 -1.37 -1.85
N SER A 18 2.12 -1.81 -2.53
CA SER A 18 3.33 -2.34 -1.90
C SER A 18 4.58 -2.01 -2.71
N ILE A 19 5.72 -2.04 -2.04
CA ILE A 19 7.04 -1.83 -2.67
C ILE A 19 7.98 -2.95 -2.28
N CYS A 20 8.66 -3.50 -3.28
CA CYS A 20 9.65 -4.53 -3.14
C CYS A 20 11.00 -4.04 -3.67
N ARG A 21 12.10 -4.43 -3.03
CA ARG A 21 13.46 -4.12 -3.46
C ARG A 21 14.25 -5.39 -3.70
N ILE A 22 15.12 -5.41 -4.69
CA ILE A 22 16.11 -6.46 -4.86
C ILE A 22 17.33 -6.16 -3.97
N VAL A 23 17.58 -7.04 -3.00
CA VAL A 23 18.73 -6.95 -2.09
C VAL A 23 19.54 -8.24 -2.23
N ASN A 24 20.80 -8.14 -2.63
CA ASN A 24 21.68 -9.29 -2.87
C ASN A 24 21.05 -10.35 -3.82
N GLY A 25 20.39 -9.87 -4.89
CA GLY A 25 19.74 -10.72 -5.88
C GLY A 25 18.41 -11.35 -5.45
N LYS A 26 17.87 -10.98 -4.27
CA LYS A 26 16.61 -11.51 -3.75
C LYS A 26 15.58 -10.41 -3.55
N PRO A 27 14.29 -10.65 -3.87
CA PRO A 27 13.23 -9.71 -3.58
C PRO A 27 12.96 -9.61 -2.08
N VAL A 28 12.90 -8.39 -1.57
CA VAL A 28 12.62 -8.07 -0.18
C VAL A 28 11.52 -7.01 -0.13
N ILE A 29 10.36 -7.39 0.41
CA ILE A 29 9.25 -6.46 0.63
C ILE A 29 9.68 -5.43 1.68
N GLN A 30 9.47 -4.16 1.36
CA GLN A 30 9.69 -3.09 2.32
C GLN A 30 8.50 -3.03 3.28
N LYS A 31 8.77 -3.21 4.56
CA LYS A 31 7.73 -3.20 5.60
C LYS A 31 7.13 -1.81 5.74
N ILE A 32 5.82 -1.74 5.71
CA ILE A 32 5.04 -0.51 5.80
C ILE A 32 4.88 -0.04 7.25
N GLU A 33 4.57 -0.94 8.12
CA GLU A 33 4.62 -0.84 9.58
C GLU A 33 5.31 -2.11 10.08
N VAL A 34 5.45 -2.28 11.38
CA VAL A 34 6.23 -3.41 11.93
C VAL A 34 5.81 -4.78 11.36
N THR A 35 4.53 -4.92 10.99
CA THR A 35 3.96 -6.20 10.54
C THR A 35 3.45 -6.22 9.11
N ASP A 36 3.19 -5.06 8.49
CA ASP A 36 2.43 -4.97 7.26
C ASP A 36 3.32 -4.93 6.01
N ASP A 37 2.97 -5.72 5.02
CA ASP A 37 3.64 -5.79 3.71
C ASP A 37 2.99 -4.88 2.67
N THR A 38 1.78 -4.38 2.96
CA THR A 38 0.99 -3.55 2.04
C THR A 38 0.39 -2.36 2.76
N MET A 39 0.17 -1.29 2.02
CA MET A 39 -0.41 -0.05 2.49
C MET A 39 -1.75 0.22 1.78
N PRO A 40 -2.83 0.59 2.49
CA PRO A 40 -4.04 1.08 1.83
C PRO A 40 -3.74 2.24 0.87
N SER A 41 -4.25 2.16 -0.35
CA SER A 41 -4.20 3.25 -1.35
C SER A 41 -5.26 4.30 -0.99
N CYS A 42 -5.04 4.95 0.15
CA CYS A 42 -5.93 5.94 0.74
C CYS A 42 -5.16 7.24 0.99
N VAL A 43 -5.75 8.36 0.58
CA VAL A 43 -5.22 9.71 0.83
C VAL A 43 -6.30 10.52 1.53
N SER A 44 -5.94 11.21 2.59
CA SER A 44 -6.86 12.04 3.36
C SER A 44 -6.23 13.40 3.66
N PHE A 45 -7.07 14.43 3.71
CA PHE A 45 -6.67 15.81 3.99
C PHE A 45 -7.32 16.24 5.30
N ASN A 46 -6.50 16.57 6.29
CA ASN A 46 -7.02 16.98 7.59
C ASN A 46 -7.33 18.50 7.67
N LYS A 47 -8.02 18.93 8.74
CA LYS A 47 -8.36 20.33 8.96
C LYS A 47 -7.15 21.26 9.11
N LYS A 48 -5.97 20.72 9.42
CA LYS A 48 -4.69 21.46 9.50
C LYS A 48 -4.00 21.55 8.13
N LYS A 49 -4.67 21.15 7.06
CA LYS A 49 -4.17 21.11 5.67
C LYS A 49 -2.97 20.17 5.46
N ASN A 50 -2.82 19.14 6.30
CA ASN A 50 -1.81 18.12 6.10
C ASN A 50 -2.39 16.98 5.27
N ILE A 51 -1.53 16.39 4.43
CA ILE A 51 -1.82 15.18 3.68
C ILE A 51 -1.47 13.98 4.55
N VAL A 52 -2.41 13.06 4.70
CA VAL A 52 -2.25 11.78 5.40
C VAL A 52 -2.45 10.66 4.40
N VAL A 53 -1.56 9.67 4.37
CA VAL A 53 -1.58 8.59 3.38
C VAL A 53 -1.51 7.23 4.06
N GLY A 54 -2.15 6.23 3.47
CA GLY A 54 -2.04 4.83 3.88
C GLY A 54 -2.94 4.48 5.06
N ALA A 55 -2.45 3.64 5.97
CA ALA A 55 -3.23 3.08 7.07
C ALA A 55 -3.87 4.15 7.98
N ALA A 56 -3.16 5.25 8.26
CA ALA A 56 -3.71 6.35 9.07
C ALA A 56 -4.88 7.04 8.37
N ALA A 57 -4.76 7.31 7.05
CA ALA A 57 -5.84 7.88 6.26
C ALA A 57 -7.05 6.94 6.22
N TYR A 58 -6.81 5.65 6.08
CA TYR A 58 -7.85 4.63 6.03
C TYR A 58 -8.59 4.50 7.38
N ARG A 59 -7.85 4.46 8.49
CA ARG A 59 -8.45 4.46 9.85
C ARG A 59 -9.30 5.70 10.11
N ASN A 60 -8.85 6.88 9.68
CA ASN A 60 -9.64 8.11 9.78
C ASN A 60 -10.95 7.99 9.02
N MET A 61 -10.92 7.51 7.78
CA MET A 61 -12.11 7.28 6.96
C MET A 61 -13.08 6.29 7.62
N GLN A 62 -12.56 5.17 8.15
CA GLN A 62 -13.39 4.18 8.85
C GLN A 62 -14.06 4.78 10.10
N SER A 63 -13.31 5.58 10.88
CA SER A 63 -13.85 6.25 12.07
C SER A 63 -14.93 7.28 11.70
N GLU A 64 -14.74 8.03 10.61
CA GLU A 64 -15.74 8.96 10.10
C GLU A 64 -17.02 8.23 9.66
N ARG A 65 -16.90 7.10 8.98
CA ARG A 65 -18.05 6.27 8.58
C ARG A 65 -18.86 5.79 9.79
N LYS A 66 -18.19 5.25 10.81
CA LYS A 66 -18.86 4.78 12.03
C LYS A 66 -19.60 5.93 12.75
N ARG A 67 -18.98 7.12 12.84
CA ARG A 67 -19.56 8.29 13.49
C ARG A 67 -20.65 8.99 12.67
N ALA A 68 -20.80 8.67 11.40
CA ALA A 68 -21.82 9.28 10.56
C ALA A 68 -23.26 9.00 11.06
N THR A 69 -23.48 7.87 11.75
CA THR A 69 -24.76 7.54 12.39
C THR A 69 -25.14 8.48 13.53
N LEU A 70 -24.17 9.15 14.19
CA LEU A 70 -24.45 10.13 15.24
C LEU A 70 -25.23 11.34 14.73
N THR A 71 -25.07 11.69 13.48
CA THR A 71 -25.72 12.86 12.86
C THR A 71 -26.59 12.47 11.66
N TRP A 72 -26.57 11.21 11.27
CA TRP A 72 -27.20 10.68 10.05
C TRP A 72 -26.86 11.47 8.78
N ASN A 73 -25.65 12.03 8.74
CA ASN A 73 -25.10 12.72 7.59
C ASN A 73 -23.95 11.90 6.98
N THR A 74 -23.82 11.97 5.66
CA THR A 74 -22.64 11.40 4.99
C THR A 74 -21.38 12.12 5.48
N ALA A 75 -20.31 11.35 5.70
CA ALA A 75 -19.00 11.93 6.01
C ALA A 75 -18.56 12.90 4.90
N SER A 76 -17.92 14.02 5.30
CA SER A 76 -17.37 14.96 4.33
C SER A 76 -16.27 14.26 3.51
N ALA A 77 -16.26 14.50 2.20
CA ALA A 77 -15.30 13.88 1.27
C ALA A 77 -13.91 14.53 1.42
N ASN A 78 -13.16 14.14 2.44
CA ASN A 78 -11.76 14.55 2.63
C ASN A 78 -10.81 13.33 2.67
N SER A 79 -11.35 12.13 2.47
CA SER A 79 -10.59 10.88 2.37
C SER A 79 -10.98 10.17 1.08
N PHE A 80 -9.99 9.84 0.26
CA PHE A 80 -10.17 9.31 -1.09
C PHE A 80 -9.53 7.95 -1.21
N VAL A 81 -10.25 7.03 -1.83
CA VAL A 81 -9.85 5.65 -2.14
C VAL A 81 -10.26 5.30 -3.57
N GLU A 82 -9.72 4.22 -4.10
CA GLU A 82 -10.07 3.69 -5.43
C GLU A 82 -9.88 4.68 -6.60
N PHE A 83 -9.16 5.75 -6.42
CA PHE A 83 -8.92 6.77 -7.45
C PHE A 83 -8.14 6.22 -8.67
N LYS A 84 -7.45 5.07 -8.55
CA LYS A 84 -6.85 4.37 -9.70
C LYS A 84 -7.87 4.03 -10.80
N ARG A 85 -9.17 3.89 -10.44
CA ARG A 85 -10.25 3.61 -11.41
C ARG A 85 -10.48 4.74 -12.41
N THR A 86 -10.18 5.96 -12.01
CA THR A 86 -10.34 7.17 -12.82
C THR A 86 -9.01 7.71 -13.37
N MET A 87 -7.95 6.89 -13.32
CA MET A 87 -6.65 7.22 -13.89
C MET A 87 -6.78 7.56 -15.37
N GLY A 88 -6.20 8.69 -15.80
CA GLY A 88 -6.24 9.15 -17.18
C GLY A 88 -7.61 9.66 -17.65
N THR A 89 -8.51 10.02 -16.73
CA THR A 89 -9.78 10.69 -17.00
C THR A 89 -9.79 12.10 -16.41
N ASP A 90 -10.78 12.92 -16.74
CA ASP A 90 -10.96 14.28 -16.21
C ASP A 90 -11.68 14.30 -14.83
N THR A 91 -11.81 13.15 -14.17
CA THR A 91 -12.45 13.06 -12.86
C THR A 91 -11.60 13.73 -11.79
N THR A 92 -12.19 14.65 -11.04
CA THR A 92 -11.55 15.34 -9.92
C THR A 92 -12.13 14.92 -8.57
N TYR A 93 -11.33 15.04 -7.55
CA TYR A 93 -11.62 14.73 -6.15
C TYR A 93 -11.49 16.02 -5.33
N HIS A 94 -12.63 16.59 -4.94
CA HIS A 94 -12.65 17.84 -4.17
C HIS A 94 -12.42 17.59 -2.68
N SER A 95 -11.43 18.26 -2.09
CA SER A 95 -11.23 18.31 -0.65
C SER A 95 -11.68 19.65 -0.08
N SER A 96 -12.73 19.64 0.73
CA SER A 96 -13.22 20.84 1.43
C SER A 96 -12.21 21.36 2.46
N ASN A 97 -11.40 20.52 3.05
CA ASN A 97 -10.34 20.95 3.99
C ASN A 97 -9.21 21.71 3.28
N MET A 98 -8.90 21.33 2.04
CA MET A 98 -7.85 21.99 1.24
C MET A 98 -8.40 23.11 0.37
N ASP A 99 -9.71 23.13 0.13
CA ASP A 99 -10.38 23.98 -0.86
C ASP A 99 -9.72 23.83 -2.25
N ALA A 100 -9.51 22.57 -2.64
CA ALA A 100 -8.79 22.22 -3.87
C ALA A 100 -9.29 20.90 -4.46
N ASP A 101 -9.12 20.77 -5.77
CA ASP A 101 -9.42 19.59 -6.55
C ASP A 101 -8.12 18.83 -6.88
N TYR A 102 -8.19 17.51 -6.83
CA TYR A 102 -7.08 16.61 -7.11
C TYR A 102 -7.49 15.63 -8.20
N MET A 103 -6.57 15.31 -9.09
CA MET A 103 -6.74 14.23 -10.06
C MET A 103 -6.24 12.89 -9.49
N SER A 104 -6.57 11.81 -10.20
CA SER A 104 -6.09 10.47 -9.82
C SER A 104 -4.57 10.39 -9.75
N GLU A 105 -3.90 11.09 -10.66
CA GLU A 105 -2.42 11.18 -10.72
C GLU A 105 -1.84 11.85 -9.49
N ASP A 106 -2.47 12.91 -9.00
CA ASP A 106 -2.02 13.63 -7.79
C ASP A 106 -2.13 12.73 -6.55
N LEU A 107 -3.28 12.07 -6.38
CA LEU A 107 -3.51 11.15 -5.26
C LEU A 107 -2.60 9.92 -5.34
N SER A 108 -2.39 9.39 -6.54
CA SER A 108 -1.47 8.27 -6.78
C SER A 108 -0.02 8.65 -6.49
N ALA A 109 0.37 9.88 -6.82
CA ALA A 109 1.70 10.39 -6.48
C ALA A 109 1.94 10.43 -4.96
N GLU A 110 0.94 10.82 -4.17
CA GLU A 110 1.05 10.81 -2.70
C GLU A 110 1.21 9.38 -2.16
N VAL A 111 0.50 8.39 -2.74
CA VAL A 111 0.70 6.97 -2.42
C VAL A 111 2.13 6.53 -2.74
N LEU A 112 2.63 6.86 -3.93
CA LEU A 112 4.00 6.51 -4.33
C LEU A 112 5.06 7.18 -3.45
N LYS A 113 4.91 8.47 -3.11
CA LYS A 113 5.79 9.17 -2.17
C LYS A 113 5.83 8.48 -0.81
N ARG A 114 4.66 8.06 -0.32
CA ARG A 114 4.57 7.36 0.96
C ARG A 114 5.25 5.99 0.90
N LEU A 115 5.05 5.21 -0.17
CA LEU A 115 5.74 3.93 -0.36
C LEU A 115 7.27 4.10 -0.39
N LYS A 116 7.76 5.09 -1.12
CA LYS A 116 9.20 5.41 -1.15
C LYS A 116 9.78 5.68 0.25
N SER A 117 9.02 6.32 1.13
CA SER A 117 9.46 6.66 2.50
C SER A 117 9.66 5.45 3.41
N TYR A 118 9.19 4.27 3.02
CA TYR A 118 9.40 3.02 3.77
C TYR A 118 10.71 2.30 3.42
N VAL A 119 11.48 2.81 2.46
CA VAL A 119 12.82 2.29 2.17
C VAL A 119 13.77 2.78 3.26
N GLY A 120 14.00 1.93 4.26
CA GLY A 120 14.54 2.32 5.57
C GLY A 120 16.05 2.60 5.64
N ASP A 121 16.81 2.37 4.56
CA ASP A 121 18.28 2.58 4.54
C ASP A 121 18.70 3.90 3.88
N GLY A 122 17.75 4.80 3.62
CA GLY A 122 18.00 6.09 2.98
C GLY A 122 18.28 6.01 1.47
N THR A 123 18.15 4.85 0.84
CA THR A 123 18.29 4.72 -0.61
C THR A 123 17.18 5.51 -1.32
N ALA A 124 17.54 6.42 -2.19
CA ALA A 124 16.59 7.18 -3.00
C ALA A 124 15.93 6.27 -4.05
N VAL A 125 14.61 6.25 -4.10
CA VAL A 125 13.84 5.53 -5.13
C VAL A 125 13.59 6.48 -6.31
N ASN A 126 14.56 6.63 -7.18
CA ASN A 126 14.48 7.47 -8.38
C ASN A 126 14.12 6.65 -9.62
N GLU A 127 14.27 5.34 -9.56
CA GLU A 127 13.98 4.40 -10.62
C GLU A 127 13.14 3.26 -10.07
N ALA A 128 12.06 2.90 -10.75
CA ALA A 128 11.21 1.79 -10.35
C ALA A 128 10.42 1.21 -11.53
N VAL A 129 10.07 -0.05 -11.43
CA VAL A 129 9.02 -0.67 -12.23
C VAL A 129 7.70 -0.51 -11.46
N VAL A 130 6.71 0.11 -12.11
CA VAL A 130 5.36 0.30 -11.54
C VAL A 130 4.37 -0.56 -12.32
N THR A 131 3.46 -1.21 -11.63
CA THR A 131 2.52 -2.15 -12.24
C THR A 131 1.24 -1.46 -12.72
N VAL A 132 0.68 -2.00 -13.80
CA VAL A 132 -0.59 -1.54 -14.38
C VAL A 132 -1.45 -2.74 -14.76
N PRO A 133 -2.80 -2.65 -14.69
CA PRO A 133 -3.68 -3.67 -15.20
C PRO A 133 -3.45 -3.97 -16.68
N ALA A 134 -3.68 -5.23 -17.10
CA ALA A 134 -3.45 -5.64 -18.48
C ALA A 134 -4.26 -4.84 -19.52
N LYS A 135 -5.48 -4.43 -19.13
CA LYS A 135 -6.40 -3.67 -19.99
C LYS A 135 -6.20 -2.14 -19.96
N PHE A 136 -5.20 -1.61 -19.25
CA PHE A 136 -4.96 -0.17 -19.22
C PHE A 136 -4.70 0.39 -20.60
N THR A 137 -5.45 1.43 -20.94
CA THR A 137 -5.29 2.22 -22.18
C THR A 137 -3.99 3.02 -22.15
N VAL A 138 -3.62 3.59 -23.29
CA VAL A 138 -2.46 4.47 -23.40
C VAL A 138 -2.60 5.67 -22.44
N ASN A 139 -3.78 6.30 -22.35
CA ASN A 139 -4.01 7.42 -21.44
C ASN A 139 -3.81 7.04 -19.98
N GLN A 140 -4.32 5.87 -19.56
CA GLN A 140 -4.14 5.38 -18.19
C GLN A 140 -2.68 5.07 -17.86
N LYS A 141 -1.92 4.51 -18.80
CA LYS A 141 -0.48 4.27 -18.66
C LYS A 141 0.30 5.60 -18.56
N THR A 142 -0.02 6.57 -19.42
CA THR A 142 0.57 7.91 -19.38
C THR A 142 0.30 8.60 -18.04
N ALA A 143 -0.93 8.52 -17.53
CA ALA A 143 -1.31 9.06 -16.23
C ALA A 143 -0.56 8.37 -15.08
N THR A 144 -0.34 7.04 -15.16
CA THR A 144 0.47 6.30 -14.18
C THR A 144 1.93 6.77 -14.20
N MET A 145 2.52 6.99 -15.37
CA MET A 145 3.87 7.55 -15.48
C MET A 145 3.94 8.98 -14.94
N LYS A 146 2.88 9.78 -15.15
CA LYS A 146 2.79 11.13 -14.58
C LYS A 146 2.75 11.11 -13.04
N ALA A 147 2.00 10.18 -12.46
CA ALA A 147 1.98 9.99 -11.00
C ALA A 147 3.37 9.60 -10.47
N ALA A 148 4.10 8.74 -11.17
CA ALA A 148 5.47 8.36 -10.83
C ALA A 148 6.43 9.57 -10.90
N GLU A 149 6.34 10.39 -11.96
CA GLU A 149 7.12 11.63 -12.10
C GLU A 149 6.83 12.61 -10.95
N LEU A 150 5.55 12.85 -10.61
CA LEU A 150 5.14 13.70 -9.49
C LEU A 150 5.62 13.17 -8.13
N ALA A 151 5.84 11.86 -8.03
CA ALA A 151 6.43 11.22 -6.86
C ALA A 151 7.97 11.25 -6.85
N GLY A 152 8.61 11.84 -7.88
CA GLY A 152 10.06 11.90 -8.01
C GLY A 152 10.70 10.57 -8.42
N ILE A 153 9.97 9.73 -9.16
CA ILE A 153 10.51 8.55 -9.86
C ILE A 153 10.82 9.02 -11.28
N THR A 154 12.09 9.34 -11.54
CA THR A 154 12.54 9.96 -12.80
C THR A 154 12.70 8.96 -13.94
N HIS A 155 12.93 7.68 -13.61
CA HIS A 155 12.94 6.59 -14.56
C HIS A 155 11.91 5.54 -14.13
N CYS A 156 10.75 5.53 -14.80
CA CYS A 156 9.65 4.62 -14.53
C CYS A 156 9.40 3.70 -15.72
N GLU A 157 9.50 2.41 -15.49
CA GLU A 157 9.06 1.38 -16.42
C GLU A 157 7.74 0.79 -15.97
N LEU A 158 6.88 0.43 -16.91
CA LEU A 158 5.58 -0.18 -16.61
C LEU A 158 5.58 -1.66 -16.96
N ILE A 159 5.00 -2.48 -16.07
CA ILE A 159 4.73 -3.90 -16.33
C ILE A 159 3.26 -4.21 -16.05
N GLN A 160 2.68 -5.12 -16.82
CA GLN A 160 1.32 -5.60 -16.55
C GLN A 160 1.27 -6.45 -15.28
N GLU A 161 0.30 -6.21 -14.40
CA GLU A 161 0.10 -6.92 -13.12
C GLU A 161 0.13 -8.45 -13.28
N PRO A 162 -0.58 -9.08 -14.24
CA PRO A 162 -0.54 -10.53 -14.39
C PRO A 162 0.82 -11.06 -14.86
N ILE A 163 1.60 -10.28 -15.62
CA ILE A 163 2.96 -10.66 -15.99
C ILE A 163 3.88 -10.58 -14.78
N ALA A 164 3.77 -9.50 -13.97
CA ALA A 164 4.51 -9.38 -12.72
C ALA A 164 4.19 -10.55 -11.78
N ALA A 165 2.90 -10.88 -11.60
CA ALA A 165 2.50 -12.04 -10.80
C ALA A 165 3.15 -13.34 -11.32
N ALA A 166 3.08 -13.61 -12.62
CA ALA A 166 3.72 -14.80 -13.21
C ALA A 166 5.23 -14.86 -12.90
N ILE A 167 5.94 -13.74 -13.04
CA ILE A 167 7.38 -13.67 -12.71
C ILE A 167 7.63 -13.99 -11.23
N ALA A 168 6.78 -13.49 -10.31
CA ALA A 168 6.91 -13.82 -8.88
C ALA A 168 6.75 -15.31 -8.60
N TYR A 169 5.87 -15.99 -9.34
CA TYR A 169 5.68 -17.45 -9.27
C TYR A 169 6.77 -18.25 -9.99
N GLY A 170 7.85 -17.61 -10.44
CA GLY A 170 9.05 -18.25 -10.95
C GLY A 170 9.11 -18.39 -12.47
N PHE A 171 8.27 -17.71 -13.21
CA PHE A 171 8.33 -17.70 -14.67
C PHE A 171 9.60 -16.99 -15.16
N ASN A 172 10.30 -17.64 -16.08
CA ASN A 172 11.51 -17.16 -16.73
C ASN A 172 11.62 -17.76 -18.16
N ALA A 173 12.71 -17.48 -18.85
CA ALA A 173 12.94 -17.98 -20.20
C ALA A 173 13.03 -19.54 -20.32
N GLU A 174 13.16 -20.24 -19.20
CA GLU A 174 13.20 -21.71 -19.14
C GLU A 174 11.85 -22.32 -18.76
N SER A 175 10.80 -21.48 -18.59
CA SER A 175 9.47 -21.95 -18.23
C SER A 175 8.91 -22.86 -19.31
N LYS A 176 8.18 -23.88 -18.89
CA LYS A 176 7.52 -24.82 -19.81
C LYS A 176 6.48 -24.09 -20.65
N ASP A 177 6.28 -24.52 -21.87
CA ASP A 177 5.18 -24.06 -22.70
C ASP A 177 3.84 -24.48 -22.10
N GLY A 178 2.82 -23.62 -22.26
CA GLY A 178 1.48 -23.91 -21.79
C GLY A 178 0.74 -22.69 -21.26
N TYR A 179 -0.30 -22.96 -20.49
CA TYR A 179 -1.22 -21.95 -19.98
C TYR A 179 -1.27 -21.92 -18.45
N TRP A 180 -1.41 -20.72 -17.90
CA TRP A 180 -1.68 -20.43 -16.50
C TRP A 180 -2.79 -19.41 -16.39
N LEU A 181 -3.55 -19.47 -15.33
CA LEU A 181 -4.58 -18.49 -15.03
C LEU A 181 -4.14 -17.65 -13.83
N VAL A 182 -3.97 -16.34 -14.01
CA VAL A 182 -3.86 -15.40 -12.90
C VAL A 182 -5.27 -15.05 -12.45
N PHE A 183 -5.57 -15.35 -11.18
CA PHE A 183 -6.81 -15.05 -10.50
C PHE A 183 -6.55 -13.89 -9.54
N ASP A 184 -6.78 -12.67 -10.02
CA ASP A 184 -6.58 -11.46 -9.24
C ASP A 184 -7.92 -10.98 -8.65
N PHE A 185 -8.12 -11.27 -7.37
CA PHE A 185 -9.28 -10.84 -6.64
C PHE A 185 -8.87 -9.72 -5.67
N GLY A 186 -8.94 -8.48 -6.17
CA GLY A 186 -8.60 -7.28 -5.43
C GLY A 186 -9.68 -6.85 -4.43
N GLY A 187 -9.45 -5.71 -3.78
CA GLY A 187 -10.44 -5.15 -2.85
C GLY A 187 -11.68 -4.61 -3.53
N GLY A 188 -11.60 -4.17 -4.77
CA GLY A 188 -12.72 -3.57 -5.50
C GLY A 188 -12.94 -4.09 -6.92
N THR A 189 -11.97 -4.80 -7.50
CA THR A 189 -12.01 -5.35 -8.85
C THR A 189 -11.67 -6.83 -8.83
N PHE A 190 -12.14 -7.53 -9.84
CA PHE A 190 -11.72 -8.88 -10.17
C PHE A 190 -11.18 -8.91 -11.59
N ASP A 191 -9.98 -9.46 -11.78
CA ASP A 191 -9.33 -9.65 -13.05
C ASP A 191 -8.84 -11.09 -13.19
N ALA A 192 -9.24 -11.75 -14.27
CA ALA A 192 -8.72 -13.04 -14.69
C ALA A 192 -7.85 -12.84 -15.93
N ALA A 193 -6.60 -13.32 -15.91
CA ALA A 193 -5.71 -13.24 -17.04
C ALA A 193 -5.17 -14.64 -17.40
N LEU A 194 -5.37 -15.04 -18.64
CA LEU A 194 -4.79 -16.24 -19.20
C LEU A 194 -3.38 -15.90 -19.68
N ILE A 195 -2.39 -16.51 -19.05
CA ILE A 195 -0.99 -16.35 -19.41
C ILE A 195 -0.56 -17.53 -20.26
N ARG A 196 0.11 -17.26 -21.38
CA ARG A 196 0.75 -18.26 -22.22
C ARG A 196 2.27 -18.10 -22.15
N SER A 197 2.97 -19.21 -21.93
CA SER A 197 4.39 -19.32 -22.19
C SER A 197 4.60 -20.14 -23.47
N ASP A 198 5.44 -19.62 -24.38
CA ASP A 198 5.76 -20.24 -25.65
C ASP A 198 7.22 -19.92 -25.99
N GLU A 199 8.06 -20.94 -26.08
CA GLU A 199 9.50 -20.82 -26.33
C GLU A 199 10.21 -19.79 -25.40
N GLY A 200 9.80 -19.74 -24.13
CA GLY A 200 10.34 -18.80 -23.13
C GLY A 200 9.78 -17.38 -23.20
N VAL A 201 8.83 -17.10 -24.11
CA VAL A 201 8.13 -15.82 -24.19
C VAL A 201 6.84 -15.90 -23.37
N ILE A 202 6.72 -15.04 -22.38
CA ILE A 202 5.54 -14.94 -21.51
C ILE A 202 4.67 -13.80 -21.99
N GLN A 203 3.41 -14.06 -22.23
CA GLN A 203 2.46 -13.04 -22.67
C GLN A 203 1.07 -13.23 -22.05
N VAL A 204 0.35 -12.12 -21.89
CA VAL A 204 -1.09 -12.16 -21.61
C VAL A 204 -1.80 -12.58 -22.90
N PHE A 205 -2.38 -13.78 -22.88
CA PHE A 205 -3.05 -14.35 -24.04
C PHE A 205 -4.47 -13.81 -24.19
N ASP A 206 -5.20 -13.76 -23.07
CA ASP A 206 -6.55 -13.20 -23.00
C ASP A 206 -6.89 -12.78 -21.57
N THR A 207 -7.85 -11.87 -21.41
CA THR A 207 -8.28 -11.39 -20.09
C THR A 207 -9.79 -11.20 -20.02
N GLU A 208 -10.35 -11.41 -18.83
CA GLU A 208 -11.74 -11.07 -18.49
C GLU A 208 -11.78 -10.52 -17.08
N GLY A 209 -12.82 -9.77 -16.71
CA GLY A 209 -12.90 -9.22 -15.37
C GLY A 209 -14.18 -8.45 -15.11
N ASP A 210 -14.33 -8.03 -13.85
CA ASP A 210 -15.44 -7.19 -13.40
C ASP A 210 -14.89 -6.08 -12.49
N ASN A 211 -15.02 -4.84 -12.95
CA ASN A 211 -14.56 -3.66 -12.23
C ASN A 211 -15.38 -3.34 -10.96
N TYR A 212 -16.46 -4.06 -10.72
CA TYR A 212 -17.36 -3.88 -9.58
C TYR A 212 -17.46 -5.12 -8.70
N LEU A 213 -16.57 -6.09 -8.87
CA LEU A 213 -16.47 -7.31 -8.08
C LEU A 213 -15.16 -7.32 -7.31
N GLY A 214 -15.22 -7.29 -5.98
CA GLY A 214 -14.02 -7.27 -5.14
C GLY A 214 -14.33 -7.55 -3.69
N GLY A 215 -13.33 -7.54 -2.84
CA GLY A 215 -13.44 -7.77 -1.40
C GLY A 215 -14.46 -6.85 -0.72
N LYS A 216 -14.61 -5.60 -1.17
CA LYS A 216 -15.62 -4.68 -0.64
C LYS A 216 -17.06 -5.14 -0.88
N ASN A 217 -17.30 -5.85 -1.97
CA ASN A 217 -18.63 -6.41 -2.25
C ASN A 217 -18.94 -7.55 -1.28
N MET A 218 -17.92 -8.31 -0.87
CA MET A 218 -18.03 -9.30 0.20
C MET A 218 -18.32 -8.63 1.55
N ASP A 219 -17.67 -7.47 1.85
CA ASP A 219 -17.98 -6.69 3.04
C ASP A 219 -19.45 -6.27 3.05
N TYR A 220 -19.96 -5.70 1.95
CA TYR A 220 -21.37 -5.30 1.88
C TYR A 220 -22.33 -6.48 1.90
N ALA A 221 -21.97 -7.65 1.38
CA ALA A 221 -22.77 -8.85 1.52
C ALA A 221 -22.91 -9.26 2.99
N ILE A 222 -21.83 -9.14 3.79
CA ILE A 222 -21.86 -9.38 5.24
C ILE A 222 -22.69 -8.30 5.93
N VAL A 223 -22.55 -7.03 5.58
CA VAL A 223 -23.35 -5.92 6.11
C VAL A 223 -24.83 -6.19 5.90
N ASP A 224 -25.23 -6.43 4.65
CA ASP A 224 -26.63 -6.53 4.24
C ASP A 224 -27.31 -7.83 4.73
N THR A 225 -26.54 -8.91 4.92
CA THR A 225 -27.08 -10.21 5.29
C THR A 225 -27.00 -10.52 6.79
N LEU A 226 -26.00 -9.99 7.49
CA LEU A 226 -25.74 -10.32 8.89
C LEU A 226 -25.84 -9.10 9.82
N LEU A 227 -25.13 -7.99 9.53
CA LEU A 227 -24.99 -6.90 10.50
C LEU A 227 -26.23 -6.00 10.56
N VAL A 228 -26.77 -5.56 9.41
CA VAL A 228 -28.00 -4.75 9.39
C VAL A 228 -29.20 -5.53 9.91
N PRO A 229 -29.45 -6.80 9.50
CA PRO A 229 -30.52 -7.62 10.09
C PRO A 229 -30.37 -7.87 11.59
N TYR A 230 -29.14 -8.01 12.10
CA TYR A 230 -28.91 -8.10 13.55
C TYR A 230 -29.37 -6.81 14.25
N LEU A 231 -28.93 -5.63 13.77
CA LEU A 231 -29.34 -4.35 14.37
C LEU A 231 -30.85 -4.12 14.28
N GLN A 232 -31.51 -4.48 13.16
CA GLN A 232 -32.96 -4.37 13.01
C GLN A 232 -33.74 -5.25 13.98
N LYS A 233 -33.16 -6.38 14.41
CA LYS A 233 -33.79 -7.29 15.37
C LYS A 233 -33.69 -6.75 16.80
N GLU A 234 -32.59 -6.11 17.13
CA GLU A 234 -32.28 -5.65 18.49
C GLU A 234 -32.77 -4.21 18.75
N TYR A 235 -32.88 -3.37 17.69
CA TYR A 235 -33.13 -1.92 17.79
C TYR A 235 -34.28 -1.45 16.88
N ALA A 236 -34.92 -0.33 17.24
CA ALA A 236 -35.97 0.32 16.45
C ALA A 236 -35.35 1.08 15.26
N LEU A 237 -35.32 0.47 14.07
CA LEU A 237 -34.66 1.01 12.86
C LEU A 237 -35.57 1.06 11.62
N ASP A 238 -36.86 0.88 11.75
CA ASP A 238 -37.76 0.76 10.60
C ASP A 238 -37.78 2.03 9.73
N ALA A 239 -37.89 3.20 10.31
CA ALA A 239 -37.86 4.46 9.57
C ALA A 239 -36.45 4.77 9.03
N THR A 240 -35.40 4.38 9.76
CA THR A 240 -34.00 4.50 9.33
C THR A 240 -33.72 3.67 8.08
N ILE A 241 -34.21 2.45 8.04
CA ILE A 241 -34.04 1.55 6.87
C ILE A 241 -34.93 2.01 5.71
N ALA A 242 -36.10 2.55 5.97
CA ALA A 242 -36.99 3.09 4.94
C ALA A 242 -36.46 4.39 4.29
N ASP A 243 -35.63 5.14 4.97
CA ASP A 243 -34.93 6.31 4.43
C ASP A 243 -33.62 5.87 3.74
N GLU A 244 -33.58 5.93 2.41
CA GLU A 244 -32.46 5.48 1.59
C GLU A 244 -31.12 6.09 2.03
N ARG A 245 -31.11 7.38 2.40
CA ARG A 245 -29.89 8.09 2.83
C ARG A 245 -29.42 7.58 4.19
N LYS A 246 -30.31 7.44 5.15
CA LYS A 246 -29.95 6.92 6.48
C LYS A 246 -29.52 5.46 6.41
N HIS A 247 -30.22 4.66 5.62
CA HIS A 247 -29.83 3.27 5.37
C HIS A 247 -28.42 3.18 4.78
N GLN A 248 -28.09 4.04 3.80
CA GLN A 248 -26.74 4.07 3.26
C GLN A 248 -25.69 4.49 4.30
N VAL A 249 -26.00 5.48 5.16
CA VAL A 249 -25.11 5.87 6.28
C VAL A 249 -24.88 4.70 7.22
N LEU A 250 -25.92 3.95 7.58
CA LEU A 250 -25.80 2.75 8.42
C LEU A 250 -24.93 1.67 7.76
N ARG A 251 -25.15 1.40 6.48
CA ARG A 251 -24.36 0.41 5.72
C ARG A 251 -22.88 0.80 5.69
N GLU A 252 -22.56 2.08 5.45
CA GLU A 252 -21.18 2.57 5.47
C GLU A 252 -20.55 2.48 6.87
N ALA A 253 -21.32 2.72 7.93
CA ALA A 253 -20.86 2.57 9.31
C ALA A 253 -20.58 1.10 9.68
N MET A 254 -21.31 0.16 9.10
CA MET A 254 -21.12 -1.29 9.33
C MET A 254 -19.94 -1.88 8.53
N LYS A 255 -19.56 -1.25 7.41
CA LYS A 255 -18.51 -1.78 6.52
C LYS A 255 -17.18 -2.09 7.23
N PRO A 256 -16.62 -1.23 8.13
CA PRO A 256 -15.38 -1.55 8.84
C PRO A 256 -15.46 -2.85 9.66
N PHE A 257 -16.60 -3.12 10.31
CA PHE A 257 -16.81 -4.36 11.04
C PHE A 257 -16.89 -5.57 10.11
N ALA A 258 -17.58 -5.42 8.98
CA ALA A 258 -17.67 -6.48 7.97
C ALA A 258 -16.31 -6.83 7.37
N GLU A 259 -15.45 -5.84 7.13
CA GLU A 259 -14.08 -6.05 6.67
C GLU A 259 -13.24 -6.81 7.70
N GLU A 260 -13.37 -6.49 8.99
CA GLU A 260 -12.73 -7.21 10.09
C GLU A 260 -13.22 -8.68 10.15
N ILE A 261 -14.56 -8.90 10.05
CA ILE A 261 -15.16 -10.21 10.01
C ILE A 261 -14.61 -11.03 8.84
N LYS A 262 -14.66 -10.50 7.62
CA LYS A 262 -14.14 -11.16 6.41
C LYS A 262 -12.69 -11.58 6.56
N ASN A 263 -11.86 -10.68 7.06
CA ASN A 263 -10.42 -10.94 7.22
C ASN A 263 -10.17 -12.00 8.29
N SER A 264 -10.87 -11.93 9.43
CA SER A 264 -10.71 -12.87 10.54
C SER A 264 -11.11 -14.28 10.17
N VAL A 265 -12.27 -14.49 9.50
CA VAL A 265 -12.76 -15.84 9.16
C VAL A 265 -11.91 -16.55 8.09
N SER A 266 -11.01 -15.84 7.42
CA SER A 266 -10.01 -16.47 6.55
C SER A 266 -9.05 -17.37 7.35
N PHE A 267 -8.86 -17.10 8.65
CA PHE A 267 -7.91 -17.79 9.52
C PHE A 267 -8.58 -18.44 10.74
N ASN A 268 -9.76 -17.98 11.15
CA ASN A 268 -10.45 -18.40 12.35
C ASN A 268 -11.83 -19.01 12.01
N ASP A 269 -12.27 -20.00 12.79
CA ASP A 269 -13.56 -20.67 12.58
C ASP A 269 -14.77 -19.83 13.05
N LYS A 270 -14.52 -18.84 13.88
CA LYS A 270 -15.52 -17.87 14.38
C LYS A 270 -14.87 -16.57 14.78
N ILE A 271 -15.67 -15.53 14.86
CA ILE A 271 -15.27 -14.20 15.32
C ILE A 271 -16.33 -13.62 16.24
N ASP A 272 -15.89 -12.97 17.32
CA ASP A 272 -16.72 -12.14 18.17
C ASP A 272 -16.52 -10.67 17.76
N ILE A 273 -17.62 -9.96 17.52
CA ILE A 273 -17.62 -8.54 17.17
C ILE A 273 -18.32 -7.76 18.27
N LEU A 274 -17.59 -6.78 18.81
CA LEU A 274 -18.08 -5.84 19.81
C LEU A 274 -17.74 -4.43 19.39
N SER A 275 -18.76 -3.56 19.22
CA SER A 275 -18.53 -2.12 19.00
C SER A 275 -18.28 -1.41 20.32
N ASN A 276 -17.65 -0.21 20.25
CA ASN A 276 -17.54 0.63 21.43
C ASN A 276 -18.89 1.27 21.76
N LEU A 277 -19.17 1.43 23.06
CA LEU A 277 -20.39 2.08 23.55
C LEU A 277 -20.49 3.52 22.99
N GLY A 278 -21.67 3.86 22.45
CA GLY A 278 -21.93 5.18 21.86
C GLY A 278 -21.26 5.44 20.50
N GLU A 279 -20.52 4.48 19.94
CA GLU A 279 -19.84 4.64 18.63
C GLU A 279 -20.84 4.71 17.46
N LEU A 280 -21.96 4.01 17.56
CA LEU A 280 -22.95 3.86 16.49
C LEU A 280 -24.16 4.80 16.66
N GLY A 281 -24.19 5.61 17.71
CA GLY A 281 -25.32 6.49 18.02
C GLY A 281 -26.52 5.73 18.58
N SER A 282 -27.72 6.34 18.47
CA SER A 282 -28.94 5.78 19.01
C SER A 282 -29.94 5.43 17.91
N ASP A 283 -30.81 4.48 18.21
CA ASP A 283 -31.94 4.11 17.39
C ASP A 283 -33.08 5.16 17.45
N GLU A 284 -34.26 4.83 16.90
CA GLU A 284 -35.41 5.72 16.81
C GLU A 284 -36.07 5.99 18.17
N ASP A 285 -35.90 5.08 19.14
CA ASP A 285 -36.40 5.20 20.50
C ASP A 285 -35.38 5.83 21.46
N GLY A 286 -34.17 6.13 20.99
CA GLY A 286 -33.08 6.75 21.73
C GLY A 286 -32.21 5.74 22.49
N GLU A 287 -32.32 4.46 22.21
CA GLU A 287 -31.46 3.41 22.74
C GLU A 287 -30.11 3.41 22.00
N GLU A 288 -28.98 3.36 22.74
CA GLU A 288 -27.66 3.30 22.16
C GLU A 288 -27.45 1.98 21.42
N MET A 289 -27.08 2.06 20.14
CA MET A 289 -26.83 0.88 19.31
C MET A 289 -25.46 0.30 19.56
N GLU A 290 -25.38 -1.02 19.70
CA GLU A 290 -24.15 -1.81 19.82
C GLU A 290 -24.17 -3.00 18.88
N LEU A 291 -23.01 -3.37 18.39
CA LEU A 291 -22.76 -4.70 17.86
C LEU A 291 -22.17 -5.55 19.00
N ASP A 292 -22.85 -6.65 19.34
CA ASP A 292 -22.37 -7.69 20.25
C ASP A 292 -22.85 -9.05 19.73
N LEU A 293 -22.07 -9.62 18.82
CA LEU A 293 -22.46 -10.89 18.19
C LEU A 293 -21.24 -11.77 17.86
N THR A 294 -21.47 -13.06 17.90
CA THR A 294 -20.52 -14.10 17.46
C THR A 294 -20.99 -14.66 16.13
N LEU A 295 -20.11 -14.68 15.13
CA LEU A 295 -20.36 -15.25 13.81
C LEU A 295 -19.43 -16.43 13.54
N SER A 296 -19.98 -17.50 12.98
CA SER A 296 -19.19 -18.62 12.49
C SER A 296 -18.66 -18.35 11.08
N ARG A 297 -17.52 -18.98 10.74
CA ARG A 297 -16.97 -18.97 9.38
C ARG A 297 -18.02 -19.38 8.33
N ASN A 298 -18.84 -20.39 8.62
CA ASN A 298 -19.83 -20.89 7.65
C ASN A 298 -20.92 -19.87 7.36
N GLU A 299 -21.40 -19.12 8.36
CA GLU A 299 -22.36 -18.04 8.15
C GLU A 299 -21.78 -16.94 7.25
N VAL A 300 -20.54 -16.54 7.52
CA VAL A 300 -19.84 -15.52 6.72
C VAL A 300 -19.55 -16.02 5.31
N PHE A 301 -19.08 -17.26 5.16
CA PHE A 301 -18.82 -17.85 3.85
C PHE A 301 -20.09 -17.98 3.00
N ALA A 302 -21.24 -18.26 3.62
CA ALA A 302 -22.52 -18.29 2.90
C ALA A 302 -22.85 -16.93 2.25
N CYS A 303 -22.51 -15.81 2.90
CA CYS A 303 -22.69 -14.47 2.33
C CYS A 303 -21.72 -14.20 1.18
N MET A 304 -20.48 -14.70 1.26
CA MET A 304 -19.42 -14.44 0.29
C MET A 304 -19.47 -15.37 -0.93
N ALA A 305 -20.01 -16.58 -0.78
CA ALA A 305 -19.99 -17.63 -1.81
C ALA A 305 -20.57 -17.19 -3.17
N PRO A 306 -21.71 -16.45 -3.25
CA PRO A 306 -22.22 -16.00 -4.55
C PRO A 306 -21.26 -15.10 -5.31
N LEU A 307 -20.49 -14.26 -4.60
CA LEU A 307 -19.51 -13.36 -5.21
C LEU A 307 -18.25 -14.12 -5.67
N ALA A 308 -17.80 -15.09 -4.87
CA ALA A 308 -16.73 -16.00 -5.28
C ALA A 308 -17.13 -16.82 -6.51
N GLN A 309 -18.38 -17.33 -6.55
CA GLN A 309 -18.91 -18.06 -7.70
C GLN A 309 -18.92 -17.19 -8.96
N LYS A 310 -19.34 -15.93 -8.86
CA LYS A 310 -19.31 -14.99 -9.99
C LYS A 310 -17.90 -14.81 -10.56
N ALA A 311 -16.89 -14.68 -9.72
CA ALA A 311 -15.50 -14.60 -10.17
C ALA A 311 -15.04 -15.88 -10.89
N ILE A 312 -15.44 -17.04 -10.38
CA ILE A 312 -15.13 -18.33 -11.00
C ILE A 312 -15.85 -18.51 -12.34
N ASP A 313 -17.10 -18.07 -12.46
CA ASP A 313 -17.85 -18.12 -13.71
C ASP A 313 -17.18 -17.25 -14.80
N ILE A 314 -16.60 -16.10 -14.43
CA ILE A 314 -15.79 -15.27 -15.33
C ILE A 314 -14.55 -16.07 -15.82
N CYS A 315 -13.87 -16.79 -14.95
CA CYS A 315 -12.74 -17.64 -15.32
C CYS A 315 -13.16 -18.77 -16.27
N LEU A 316 -14.27 -19.44 -15.99
CA LEU A 316 -14.80 -20.50 -16.84
C LEU A 316 -15.14 -19.97 -18.23
N ALA A 317 -15.82 -18.82 -18.33
CA ALA A 317 -16.12 -18.18 -19.62
C ALA A 317 -14.85 -17.78 -20.39
N LEU A 318 -13.80 -17.29 -19.68
CA LEU A 318 -12.51 -16.98 -20.29
C LEU A 318 -11.84 -18.22 -20.87
N LEU A 319 -11.85 -19.33 -20.16
CA LEU A 319 -11.28 -20.60 -20.64
C LEU A 319 -12.07 -21.17 -21.81
N GLU A 320 -13.42 -21.22 -21.71
CA GLU A 320 -14.30 -21.75 -22.75
C GLU A 320 -14.13 -20.98 -24.08
N ARG A 321 -14.08 -19.65 -24.04
CA ARG A 321 -13.89 -18.84 -25.25
C ARG A 321 -12.55 -19.07 -25.94
N ASN A 322 -11.55 -19.56 -25.21
CA ASN A 322 -10.23 -19.95 -25.72
C ASN A 322 -10.11 -21.45 -26.01
N ASN A 323 -11.21 -22.20 -25.97
CA ASN A 323 -11.26 -23.66 -26.14
C ASN A 323 -10.35 -24.40 -25.13
N LEU A 324 -10.25 -23.88 -23.90
CA LEU A 324 -9.48 -24.44 -22.79
C LEU A 324 -10.41 -24.85 -21.67
N SER A 325 -9.91 -25.71 -20.81
CA SER A 325 -10.51 -26.10 -19.54
C SER A 325 -9.46 -26.01 -18.42
N GLY A 326 -9.85 -26.18 -17.18
CA GLY A 326 -8.89 -26.18 -16.09
C GLY A 326 -7.81 -27.26 -16.18
N LYS A 327 -8.06 -28.35 -16.93
CA LYS A 327 -7.09 -29.42 -17.16
C LYS A 327 -5.94 -29.01 -18.09
N ASP A 328 -6.16 -27.97 -18.89
CA ASP A 328 -5.18 -27.43 -19.82
C ASP A 328 -4.26 -26.41 -19.13
N LEU A 329 -4.59 -26.01 -17.89
CA LEU A 329 -3.79 -25.10 -17.08
C LEU A 329 -2.72 -25.88 -16.30
N HIS A 330 -1.50 -25.37 -16.26
CA HIS A 330 -0.49 -25.85 -15.33
C HIS A 330 -0.87 -25.52 -13.88
N SER A 331 -1.30 -24.29 -13.62
CA SER A 331 -1.82 -23.88 -12.32
C SER A 331 -2.60 -22.55 -12.39
N ILE A 332 -3.30 -22.25 -11.28
CA ILE A 332 -3.94 -20.97 -11.00
C ILE A 332 -3.03 -20.19 -10.05
N LEU A 333 -2.61 -18.99 -10.45
CA LEU A 333 -1.77 -18.09 -9.68
C LEU A 333 -2.66 -17.08 -8.94
N LEU A 334 -2.54 -17.02 -7.62
CA LEU A 334 -3.40 -16.20 -6.78
C LEU A 334 -2.81 -14.81 -6.56
N VAL A 335 -3.65 -13.78 -6.71
CA VAL A 335 -3.34 -12.38 -6.42
C VAL A 335 -4.48 -11.76 -5.63
N GLY A 336 -4.16 -10.87 -4.68
CA GLY A 336 -5.11 -10.12 -3.88
C GLY A 336 -5.54 -10.78 -2.58
N GLY A 337 -5.90 -9.95 -1.60
CA GLY A 337 -6.23 -10.36 -0.23
C GLY A 337 -7.37 -11.38 -0.10
N PRO A 338 -8.51 -11.22 -0.79
CA PRO A 338 -9.61 -12.18 -0.75
C PRO A 338 -9.19 -13.62 -1.09
N THR A 339 -8.11 -13.83 -1.85
CA THR A 339 -7.62 -15.17 -2.21
C THR A 339 -6.97 -15.94 -1.05
N TYR A 340 -6.77 -15.30 0.11
CA TYR A 340 -6.45 -16.03 1.34
C TYR A 340 -7.61 -16.89 1.85
N SER A 341 -8.85 -16.52 1.49
CA SER A 341 -10.03 -17.22 1.97
C SER A 341 -10.02 -18.70 1.54
N PRO A 342 -10.13 -19.65 2.47
CA PRO A 342 -10.30 -21.06 2.15
C PRO A 342 -11.48 -21.31 1.21
N LEU A 343 -12.58 -20.56 1.37
CA LEU A 343 -13.75 -20.63 0.50
C LEU A 343 -13.37 -20.49 -0.97
N ILE A 344 -12.61 -19.43 -1.32
CA ILE A 344 -12.22 -19.17 -2.70
C ILE A 344 -11.30 -20.26 -3.22
N ARG A 345 -10.33 -20.70 -2.42
CA ARG A 345 -9.36 -21.72 -2.80
C ARG A 345 -10.00 -23.09 -3.06
N GLU A 346 -10.96 -23.48 -2.21
CA GLU A 346 -11.72 -24.71 -2.36
C GLU A 346 -12.62 -24.65 -3.59
N MET A 347 -13.38 -23.58 -3.77
CA MET A 347 -14.23 -23.38 -4.94
C MET A 347 -13.45 -23.39 -6.26
N LEU A 348 -12.26 -22.75 -6.31
CA LEU A 348 -11.38 -22.78 -7.48
C LEU A 348 -10.95 -24.23 -7.83
N LYS A 349 -10.52 -24.98 -6.82
CA LYS A 349 -10.14 -26.39 -6.97
C LYS A 349 -11.27 -27.24 -7.51
N GLU A 350 -12.44 -27.11 -6.92
CA GLU A 350 -13.61 -27.92 -7.25
C GLU A 350 -14.19 -27.58 -8.62
N ARG A 351 -14.28 -26.30 -8.96
CA ARG A 351 -15.00 -25.83 -10.14
C ARG A 351 -14.14 -25.74 -11.38
N LEU A 352 -12.87 -25.37 -11.27
CA LEU A 352 -11.95 -25.33 -12.41
C LEU A 352 -11.20 -26.66 -12.60
N GLY A 353 -10.98 -27.42 -11.54
CA GLY A 353 -10.25 -28.69 -11.60
C GLY A 353 -8.76 -28.52 -11.93
N ALA A 354 -8.20 -27.33 -11.70
CA ALA A 354 -6.80 -26.99 -11.87
C ALA A 354 -6.06 -26.89 -10.52
N MET A 355 -4.75 -27.05 -10.54
CA MET A 355 -3.92 -26.84 -9.35
C MET A 355 -3.93 -25.35 -8.97
N VAL A 356 -4.20 -25.06 -7.71
CA VAL A 356 -4.08 -23.71 -7.15
C VAL A 356 -2.71 -23.57 -6.51
N ASP A 357 -1.90 -22.65 -7.03
CA ASP A 357 -0.57 -22.38 -6.50
C ASP A 357 -0.66 -21.40 -5.34
N THR A 358 -0.18 -21.80 -4.16
CA THR A 358 -0.17 -21.02 -2.93
C THR A 358 1.24 -20.76 -2.42
N SER A 359 2.26 -20.94 -3.26
CA SER A 359 3.67 -20.83 -2.88
C SER A 359 4.11 -19.39 -2.61
N ILE A 360 3.41 -18.39 -3.17
CA ILE A 360 3.71 -16.97 -3.05
C ILE A 360 2.61 -16.26 -2.26
N ASN A 361 2.99 -15.25 -1.49
CA ASN A 361 2.03 -14.38 -0.80
C ASN A 361 1.22 -13.57 -1.83
N PRO A 362 -0.10 -13.78 -1.96
CA PRO A 362 -0.93 -13.14 -2.98
C PRO A 362 -1.03 -11.61 -2.82
N MET A 363 -0.78 -11.08 -1.63
CA MET A 363 -0.79 -9.63 -1.38
C MET A 363 0.43 -8.91 -1.93
N THR A 364 1.54 -9.63 -2.14
CA THR A 364 2.82 -9.03 -2.56
C THR A 364 3.38 -9.62 -3.85
N ALA A 365 2.69 -10.61 -4.43
CA ALA A 365 3.13 -11.27 -5.65
C ALA A 365 3.46 -10.28 -6.77
N VAL A 366 2.60 -9.28 -6.96
CA VAL A 366 2.73 -8.29 -8.04
C VAL A 366 3.96 -7.38 -7.83
N SER A 367 4.18 -6.85 -6.64
CA SER A 367 5.37 -6.02 -6.36
C SER A 367 6.67 -6.82 -6.35
N VAL A 368 6.64 -8.08 -5.89
CA VAL A 368 7.78 -9.00 -5.98
C VAL A 368 8.16 -9.25 -7.44
N GLY A 369 7.19 -9.56 -8.29
CA GLY A 369 7.43 -9.78 -9.70
C GLY A 369 7.93 -8.54 -10.42
N ALA A 370 7.37 -7.36 -10.09
CA ALA A 370 7.85 -6.09 -10.61
C ALA A 370 9.31 -5.80 -10.22
N ALA A 371 9.72 -6.11 -8.99
CA ALA A 371 11.11 -5.97 -8.55
C ALA A 371 12.05 -6.97 -9.26
N LEU A 372 11.62 -8.22 -9.43
CA LEU A 372 12.37 -9.21 -10.19
C LEU A 372 12.54 -8.77 -11.66
N TYR A 373 11.50 -8.21 -12.26
CA TYR A 373 11.59 -7.63 -13.60
C TYR A 373 12.53 -6.41 -13.63
N ALA A 374 12.45 -5.51 -12.64
CA ALA A 374 13.35 -4.37 -12.50
C ALA A 374 14.83 -4.81 -12.51
N SER A 375 15.16 -5.93 -11.87
CA SER A 375 16.53 -6.47 -11.85
C SER A 375 17.06 -6.90 -13.21
N THR A 376 16.23 -6.98 -14.23
CA THR A 376 16.64 -7.24 -15.63
C THR A 376 16.93 -5.96 -16.41
N ILE A 377 16.47 -4.81 -15.93
CA ILE A 377 16.59 -3.51 -16.61
C ILE A 377 17.86 -2.80 -16.14
N LYS A 378 18.59 -2.21 -17.09
CA LYS A 378 19.78 -1.41 -16.78
C LYS A 378 19.35 -0.11 -16.09
N SER A 379 19.97 0.22 -14.95
CA SER A 379 19.80 1.51 -14.28
C SER A 379 20.43 2.64 -15.10
N GLU A 380 19.67 3.71 -15.32
CA GLU A 380 20.17 4.92 -15.98
C GLU A 380 20.94 5.81 -14.99
N THR A 381 20.63 5.72 -13.70
CA THR A 381 21.31 6.47 -12.64
C THR A 381 22.71 5.94 -12.35
N GLY A 382 23.05 4.75 -12.80
CA GLY A 382 24.36 4.13 -12.61
C GLY A 382 25.54 4.88 -13.24
N ASP A 383 25.30 5.76 -14.19
CA ASP A 383 26.35 6.63 -14.76
C ASP A 383 26.50 7.96 -13.99
N VAL A 384 25.49 8.34 -13.18
CA VAL A 384 25.54 9.51 -12.29
C VAL A 384 26.11 9.11 -10.92
N GLU A 385 25.91 7.87 -10.46
CA GLU A 385 26.46 7.36 -9.18
C GLU A 385 27.95 7.02 -9.22
N LYS A 386 28.60 7.01 -10.37
CA LYS A 386 30.07 6.95 -10.44
C LYS A 386 30.76 8.22 -9.89
N GLN A 387 29.98 9.23 -9.48
CA GLN A 387 30.39 10.38 -8.68
C GLN A 387 29.76 10.40 -7.28
N LYS A 388 29.22 9.29 -6.75
CA LYS A 388 29.17 9.14 -5.30
C LYS A 388 30.62 8.94 -4.84
N GLU A 389 31.28 10.08 -4.60
CA GLU A 389 32.33 10.20 -3.62
C GLU A 389 31.98 9.29 -2.44
N GLU A 390 32.97 8.54 -1.97
CA GLU A 390 32.87 7.75 -0.76
C GLU A 390 32.20 8.61 0.33
N SER A 391 30.90 8.43 0.55
CA SER A 391 30.21 9.18 1.59
C SER A 391 30.75 8.71 2.92
N LEU A 392 31.26 9.65 3.70
CA LEU A 392 31.82 9.38 5.00
C LEU A 392 30.71 8.94 5.95
N ARG A 393 30.87 7.78 6.58
CA ARG A 393 29.91 7.30 7.57
C ARG A 393 30.13 8.03 8.90
N LEU A 394 29.03 8.64 9.39
CA LEU A 394 28.96 9.19 10.74
C LEU A 394 28.19 8.20 11.63
N ASP A 395 28.77 7.85 12.76
CA ASP A 395 28.07 7.15 13.83
C ASP A 395 27.49 8.20 14.77
N MET A 396 26.17 8.19 14.97
CA MET A 396 25.46 9.16 15.81
C MET A 396 24.67 8.44 16.88
N GLU A 397 24.80 8.91 18.12
CA GLU A 397 24.03 8.44 19.27
C GLU A 397 23.20 9.60 19.81
N TYR A 398 21.89 9.46 19.89
CA TYR A 398 20.92 10.45 20.39
C TYR A 398 19.61 9.75 20.76
N GLU A 399 18.82 10.40 21.60
CA GLU A 399 17.46 9.93 21.89
C GLU A 399 16.51 10.36 20.76
N SER A 400 15.82 9.39 20.17
CA SER A 400 14.86 9.66 19.08
C SER A 400 13.56 10.33 19.55
N THR A 401 13.34 10.37 20.89
CA THR A 401 12.21 11.03 21.53
C THR A 401 12.70 11.78 22.75
N SER A 402 12.27 13.03 22.95
CA SER A 402 12.62 13.85 24.10
C SER A 402 11.40 14.59 24.62
N VAL A 403 11.38 14.91 25.93
CA VAL A 403 10.41 15.84 26.55
C VAL A 403 11.05 17.19 26.86
N GLU A 404 12.35 17.31 26.63
CA GLU A 404 13.09 18.57 26.83
C GLU A 404 13.09 19.44 25.57
N ASP A 405 13.45 20.72 25.75
CA ASP A 405 13.49 21.70 24.66
C ASP A 405 14.82 21.63 23.86
N SER A 406 15.71 20.75 24.25
CA SER A 406 16.97 20.44 23.55
C SER A 406 17.35 18.96 23.72
N GLU A 407 18.22 18.47 22.82
CA GLU A 407 18.77 17.12 22.87
C GLU A 407 20.25 17.13 22.51
N TRP A 408 21.02 16.20 23.09
CA TRP A 408 22.44 16.05 22.81
C TRP A 408 22.66 14.93 21.80
N ILE A 409 23.42 15.24 20.75
CA ILE A 409 23.80 14.29 19.70
C ILE A 409 25.30 14.05 19.82
N ALA A 410 25.70 12.82 20.13
CA ALA A 410 27.09 12.41 20.01
C ALA A 410 27.37 11.97 18.57
N VAL A 411 28.43 12.51 17.97
CA VAL A 411 28.81 12.25 16.57
C VAL A 411 30.26 11.85 16.51
N LYS A 412 30.56 10.76 15.82
CA LYS A 412 31.93 10.34 15.50
C LYS A 412 32.05 9.88 14.06
N CYS A 413 33.22 10.02 13.48
CA CYS A 413 33.53 9.47 12.16
C CYS A 413 33.80 7.97 12.27
N GLY A 414 33.21 7.16 11.37
CA GLY A 414 33.71 5.82 11.09
C GLY A 414 35.14 5.85 10.55
N GLN A 415 35.80 4.69 10.46
CA GLN A 415 37.21 4.61 10.03
C GLN A 415 37.49 5.41 8.77
N LEU A 416 38.31 6.45 8.89
CA LEU A 416 38.87 7.21 7.79
C LEU A 416 40.16 6.52 7.33
N ALA A 417 40.33 6.42 6.00
CA ALA A 417 41.55 5.89 5.41
C ALA A 417 42.80 6.82 5.66
N ASN A 418 42.57 8.04 6.14
CA ASN A 418 43.59 9.03 6.50
C ASN A 418 43.11 9.84 7.72
N GLU A 419 44.01 10.27 8.60
CA GLU A 419 43.78 11.04 9.84
C GLU A 419 43.19 12.44 9.57
N TRP A 420 41.89 12.51 9.33
CA TRP A 420 41.25 13.79 9.01
C TRP A 420 40.15 14.10 10.03
N ASN A 421 40.23 15.30 10.59
CA ASN A 421 39.10 15.92 11.28
C ASN A 421 38.17 16.51 10.23
N ILE A 422 36.89 16.41 10.42
CA ILE A 422 35.86 17.06 9.60
C ILE A 422 35.06 18.03 10.46
N LYS A 423 34.36 18.95 9.81
CA LYS A 423 33.40 19.83 10.46
C LYS A 423 32.01 19.34 10.17
N VAL A 424 31.17 19.23 11.20
CA VAL A 424 29.77 18.81 11.09
C VAL A 424 28.86 19.89 11.65
N GLN A 425 27.74 20.15 10.99
CA GLN A 425 26.72 21.11 11.37
C GLN A 425 25.34 20.52 11.17
N PHE A 426 24.42 20.75 12.10
CA PHE A 426 23.03 20.35 12.04
C PHE A 426 22.16 21.54 11.70
N ILE A 427 21.26 21.41 10.73
CA ILE A 427 20.37 22.48 10.25
C ILE A 427 18.96 21.93 10.23
N LYS A 428 18.03 22.56 10.95
CA LYS A 428 16.60 22.22 10.84
C LYS A 428 16.14 22.31 9.39
N GLU A 429 15.30 21.36 8.98
CA GLU A 429 14.85 21.28 7.58
C GLU A 429 14.04 22.52 7.17
N ASP A 430 13.32 23.14 8.11
CA ASP A 430 12.58 24.39 7.91
C ASP A 430 13.46 25.66 7.92
N GLY A 431 14.76 25.49 8.15
CA GLY A 431 15.73 26.59 8.21
C GLY A 431 15.61 27.50 9.45
N SER A 432 14.78 27.14 10.41
CA SER A 432 14.52 27.98 11.61
C SER A 432 15.68 28.00 12.62
N TRP A 433 16.59 27.01 12.52
CA TRP A 433 17.70 26.86 13.45
C TRP A 433 18.86 26.10 12.82
N GLU A 434 20.09 26.47 13.20
CA GLU A 434 21.33 25.76 12.85
C GLU A 434 22.28 25.72 14.04
N SER A 435 23.02 24.62 14.16
CA SER A 435 24.08 24.49 15.20
C SER A 435 25.34 25.26 14.82
N GLU A 436 26.21 25.48 15.81
CA GLU A 436 27.59 25.78 15.49
C GLU A 436 28.23 24.57 14.76
N SER A 437 29.25 24.84 13.96
CA SER A 437 30.03 23.79 13.29
C SER A 437 31.01 23.19 14.26
N ILE A 438 30.88 21.89 14.55
CA ILE A 438 31.77 21.15 15.46
C ILE A 438 32.80 20.33 14.68
N GLU A 439 34.01 20.20 15.24
CA GLU A 439 35.05 19.30 14.69
C GLU A 439 34.76 17.88 15.19
N VAL A 440 34.76 16.91 14.27
CA VAL A 440 34.46 15.50 14.54
C VAL A 440 35.60 14.63 14.00
N ASP A 441 36.09 13.74 14.84
CA ASP A 441 37.12 12.74 14.52
C ASP A 441 36.60 11.33 14.86
N THR A 442 37.49 10.36 14.98
CA THR A 442 37.15 8.97 15.37
C THR A 442 36.84 8.80 16.87
N ILE A 443 37.19 9.77 17.72
CA ILE A 443 36.83 9.83 19.12
C ILE A 443 35.43 10.36 19.29
N GLY A 444 35.07 11.36 18.49
CA GLY A 444 33.77 12.00 18.45
C GLY A 444 33.69 13.33 19.19
N ASN A 445 32.55 14.00 19.00
CA ASN A 445 32.18 15.23 19.68
C ASN A 445 30.67 15.25 19.93
N VAL A 446 30.19 16.22 20.71
CA VAL A 446 28.78 16.33 21.09
C VAL A 446 28.26 17.69 20.64
N VAL A 447 27.02 17.72 20.15
CA VAL A 447 26.32 18.95 19.81
C VAL A 447 24.94 18.97 20.45
N GLU A 448 24.55 20.11 21.00
CA GLU A 448 23.20 20.34 21.49
C GLU A 448 22.33 20.90 20.37
N VAL A 449 21.18 20.28 20.11
CA VAL A 449 20.19 20.72 19.12
C VAL A 449 18.92 21.21 19.80
N GLN A 450 18.32 22.29 19.30
CA GLN A 450 17.08 22.84 19.85
C GLN A 450 15.88 22.14 19.24
N LEU A 451 14.92 21.77 20.09
CA LEU A 451 13.71 21.07 19.70
C LEU A 451 12.49 21.98 19.80
N ASN A 452 11.55 21.80 18.87
CA ASN A 452 10.20 22.35 18.94
C ASN A 452 9.21 21.19 19.15
N ASN A 453 8.05 21.49 19.71
CA ASN A 453 7.02 20.47 19.93
C ASN A 453 6.66 19.75 18.62
N GLY A 454 6.71 18.43 18.64
CA GLY A 454 6.49 17.55 17.48
C GLY A 454 7.79 17.04 16.84
N ALA A 455 7.72 16.72 15.56
CA ALA A 455 8.86 16.16 14.81
C ALA A 455 9.87 17.25 14.42
N ASN A 456 11.13 17.05 14.80
CA ASN A 456 12.26 17.90 14.45
C ASN A 456 13.18 17.12 13.51
N VAL A 457 13.28 17.54 12.25
CA VAL A 457 14.17 16.94 11.26
C VAL A 457 15.38 17.85 11.05
N PHE A 458 16.58 17.30 11.22
CA PHE A 458 17.83 18.01 11.03
C PHE A 458 18.59 17.44 9.85
N ARG A 459 18.97 18.27 8.88
CA ARG A 459 19.96 17.93 7.86
C ARG A 459 21.36 18.03 8.44
N VAL A 460 22.21 17.06 8.08
CA VAL A 460 23.61 16.99 8.50
C VAL A 460 24.50 17.49 7.37
N LYS A 461 25.17 18.60 7.57
CA LYS A 461 26.21 19.10 6.67
C LYS A 461 27.58 18.76 7.20
N ALA A 462 28.47 18.31 6.33
CA ALA A 462 29.88 18.11 6.66
C ALA A 462 30.80 18.79 5.65
N SER A 463 31.98 19.20 6.12
CA SER A 463 33.04 19.76 5.28
C SER A 463 34.40 19.32 5.80
N ASP A 464 35.41 19.36 4.95
CA ASP A 464 36.81 19.27 5.38
C ASP A 464 37.22 20.52 6.15
N MET A 465 38.42 20.51 6.72
CA MET A 465 38.96 21.63 7.49
C MET A 465 39.22 22.88 6.62
N LYS A 466 39.18 22.75 5.29
CA LYS A 466 39.31 23.85 4.33
C LYS A 466 37.95 24.42 3.90
N GLY A 467 36.84 23.81 4.35
CA GLY A 467 35.49 24.24 4.02
C GLY A 467 34.90 23.60 2.76
N ASN A 468 35.57 22.63 2.14
CA ASN A 468 34.98 21.89 1.01
C ASN A 468 33.91 20.91 1.53
N PRO A 469 32.73 20.85 0.91
CA PRO A 469 31.67 19.97 1.35
C PRO A 469 32.04 18.50 1.20
N ILE A 470 31.67 17.71 2.19
CA ILE A 470 31.84 16.24 2.23
C ILE A 470 30.44 15.59 2.30
N SER A 471 30.20 14.62 1.46
CA SER A 471 29.02 13.77 1.54
C SER A 471 29.10 12.86 2.77
N VAL A 472 28.06 12.87 3.61
CA VAL A 472 28.00 12.05 4.85
C VAL A 472 26.73 11.22 4.91
N GLN A 473 26.80 10.11 5.63
CA GLN A 473 25.63 9.28 5.97
C GLN A 473 25.64 8.93 7.46
N PRO A 474 24.48 9.08 8.16
CA PRO A 474 23.23 9.64 7.67
C PRO A 474 23.35 11.14 7.35
N ASN A 475 22.62 11.60 6.34
CA ASN A 475 22.58 13.03 5.94
C ASN A 475 21.42 13.78 6.62
N SER A 476 20.58 13.08 7.40
CA SER A 476 19.53 13.66 8.23
C SER A 476 19.20 12.76 9.41
N ILE A 477 18.69 13.37 10.49
CA ILE A 477 18.17 12.70 11.69
C ILE A 477 16.81 13.30 12.06
N SER A 478 16.02 12.56 12.83
CA SER A 478 14.72 13.02 13.32
C SER A 478 14.58 12.76 14.81
N ILE A 479 14.14 13.77 15.56
CA ILE A 479 13.87 13.69 17.00
C ILE A 479 12.43 14.18 17.25
N MET A 480 11.64 13.37 17.95
CA MET A 480 10.26 13.72 18.32
C MET A 480 10.27 14.35 19.72
N GLN A 481 9.82 15.62 19.84
CA GLN A 481 9.55 16.22 21.12
C GLN A 481 8.10 16.01 21.51
N GLY A 482 7.87 15.34 22.64
CA GLY A 482 6.56 15.22 23.28
C GLY A 482 6.25 16.44 24.15
N ALA A 483 4.95 16.80 24.25
CA ALA A 483 4.52 17.80 25.24
C ALA A 483 4.82 17.29 26.67
N LYS A 484 5.34 18.18 27.54
CA LYS A 484 5.50 17.94 28.99
C LYS A 484 4.16 17.69 29.65
#